data_b0d00b9cdbb17a44a1206e0f9783a9c9
#
_entry.id   b0d00b9cdbb17a44a1206e0f9783a9c9
#
_cell.length_a   1.000
_cell.length_b   1.000
_cell.length_c   1.000
_cell.angle_alpha   90.00
_cell.angle_beta   90.00
_cell.angle_gamma   90.00
#
_symmetry.space_group_name_H-M   'P 1'
#
loop_
_entity.id
_entity.type
_entity.pdbx_description
1 polymer ?
#
loop_
_entity_poly.entity_id
_entity_poly.type
_entity_poly.pdbx_seq_one_letter_code
_entity_poly.pdbx_strand_id
1 'polypeptide(L)'
;MSELEEKDAIREVMAEYCFRLDNDRFADMAALFTADGTWDTAFGKGTGRTEVEALVRRIRGTAPRPRAIHHVTNIAIKLDGATAKCFSNWVTVQNSEQGPKIGSAGSYTDDMVKQDGQWMFRYRKIDRFVHDKA
;
A
#
# COMPACT_ATOMS: atom_id res chain seq x y z
N MET A 1 -2.77 -17.42 17.43
CA MET A 1 -3.91 -16.54 17.20
C MET A 1 -4.96 -17.24 16.36
N SER A 2 -6.21 -16.87 16.52
CA SER A 2 -7.29 -17.38 15.69
C SER A 2 -7.17 -16.83 14.27
N GLU A 3 -7.89 -17.45 13.34
CA GLU A 3 -7.96 -16.96 11.96
C GLU A 3 -8.48 -15.53 11.90
N LEU A 4 -9.48 -15.20 12.71
CA LEU A 4 -10.02 -13.86 12.77
C LEU A 4 -8.98 -12.85 13.26
N GLU A 5 -8.22 -13.19 14.28
CA GLU A 5 -7.16 -12.33 14.80
C GLU A 5 -6.04 -12.13 13.78
N GLU A 6 -5.67 -13.18 13.03
CA GLU A 6 -4.68 -13.08 11.95
C GLU A 6 -5.17 -12.13 10.85
N LYS A 7 -6.43 -12.27 10.44
CA LYS A 7 -7.01 -11.40 9.42
C LYS A 7 -7.10 -9.95 9.89
N ASP A 8 -7.42 -9.74 11.16
CA ASP A 8 -7.45 -8.40 11.74
C ASP A 8 -6.05 -7.76 11.74
N ALA A 9 -5.03 -8.53 12.09
CA ALA A 9 -3.64 -8.06 12.05
C ALA A 9 -3.23 -7.67 10.62
N ILE A 10 -3.66 -8.41 9.61
CA ILE A 10 -3.40 -8.07 8.20
C ILE A 10 -4.10 -6.75 7.84
N ARG A 11 -5.35 -6.55 8.27
CA ARG A 11 -6.07 -5.28 8.01
C ARG A 11 -5.34 -4.09 8.62
N GLU A 12 -4.76 -4.26 9.80
CA GLU A 12 -3.99 -3.20 10.45
C GLU A 12 -2.73 -2.84 9.67
N VAL A 13 -2.04 -3.83 9.08
CA VAL A 13 -0.89 -3.57 8.21
C VAL A 13 -1.31 -2.74 6.99
N MET A 14 -2.47 -3.04 6.42
CA MET A 14 -2.99 -2.27 5.29
C MET A 14 -3.30 -0.82 5.68
N ALA A 15 -3.86 -0.61 6.87
CA ALA A 15 -4.10 0.74 7.38
C ALA A 15 -2.78 1.48 7.63
N GLU A 16 -1.79 0.81 8.24
CA GLU A 16 -0.47 1.39 8.48
C GLU A 16 0.22 1.81 7.19
N TYR A 17 0.10 1.01 6.13
CA TYR A 17 0.64 1.36 4.82
C TYR A 17 0.06 2.70 4.35
N CYS A 18 -1.25 2.88 4.42
CA CYS A 18 -1.90 4.12 4.02
C CYS A 18 -1.44 5.32 4.86
N PHE A 19 -1.39 5.18 6.18
CA PHE A 19 -0.97 6.25 7.08
C PHE A 19 0.48 6.65 6.84
N ARG A 20 1.37 5.68 6.70
CA ARG A 20 2.80 5.96 6.49
C ARG A 20 3.04 6.62 5.14
N LEU A 21 2.37 6.14 4.10
CA LEU A 21 2.47 6.71 2.77
C LEU A 21 1.91 8.14 2.73
N ASP A 22 0.73 8.35 3.31
CA ASP A 22 0.06 9.66 3.30
C ASP A 22 0.81 10.73 4.09
N ASN A 23 1.60 10.33 5.07
CA ASN A 23 2.37 11.24 5.92
C ASN A 23 3.85 11.29 5.54
N ASP A 24 4.20 10.84 4.36
CA ASP A 24 5.56 10.89 3.80
C ASP A 24 6.59 10.15 4.68
N ARG A 25 6.15 9.12 5.39
CA ARG A 25 7.02 8.26 6.20
C ARG A 25 7.50 7.09 5.35
N PHE A 26 8.34 7.39 4.37
CA PHE A 26 8.68 6.43 3.31
C PHE A 26 9.55 5.27 3.78
N ALA A 27 10.51 5.52 4.66
CA ALA A 27 11.32 4.45 5.26
C ALA A 27 10.44 3.50 6.08
N ASP A 28 9.50 4.06 6.86
CA ASP A 28 8.57 3.28 7.67
C ASP A 28 7.58 2.49 6.80
N MET A 29 7.17 3.07 5.67
CA MET A 29 6.32 2.36 4.70
C MET A 29 7.08 1.17 4.09
N ALA A 30 8.32 1.38 3.68
CA ALA A 30 9.16 0.31 3.14
C ALA A 30 9.42 -0.80 4.18
N ALA A 31 9.44 -0.47 5.46
CA ALA A 31 9.62 -1.44 6.54
C ALA A 31 8.44 -2.41 6.69
N LEU A 32 7.30 -2.13 6.07
CA LEU A 32 6.16 -3.06 6.03
C LEU A 32 6.36 -4.20 5.03
N PHE A 33 7.40 -4.13 4.22
CA PHE A 33 7.77 -5.17 3.26
C PHE A 33 8.81 -6.10 3.86
N THR A 34 8.83 -7.36 3.39
CA THR A 34 9.93 -8.26 3.73
C THR A 34 11.24 -7.73 3.15
N ALA A 35 12.38 -8.26 3.63
CA ALA A 35 13.69 -7.80 3.17
C ALA A 35 13.87 -7.93 1.64
N ASP A 36 13.19 -8.89 1.03
CA ASP A 36 13.20 -9.15 -0.41
C ASP A 36 11.86 -8.84 -1.07
N GLY A 37 10.99 -8.11 -0.37
CA GLY A 37 9.65 -7.80 -0.87
C GLY A 37 9.65 -6.86 -2.06
N THR A 38 8.62 -6.96 -2.88
CA THR A 38 8.47 -6.16 -4.10
C THR A 38 7.24 -5.27 -4.02
N TRP A 39 7.44 -4.01 -4.35
CA TRP A 39 6.39 -3.02 -4.54
C TRP A 39 6.28 -2.75 -6.05
N ASP A 40 5.17 -3.21 -6.65
CA ASP A 40 4.96 -3.20 -8.09
C ASP A 40 3.87 -2.20 -8.42
N THR A 41 4.25 -1.04 -8.95
CA THR A 41 3.35 0.08 -9.19
C THR A 41 3.22 0.39 -10.67
N ALA A 42 2.24 1.22 -11.02
CA ALA A 42 2.09 1.73 -12.38
C ALA A 42 3.30 2.57 -12.84
N PHE A 43 4.10 3.05 -11.90
CA PHE A 43 5.22 3.96 -12.17
C PHE A 43 6.59 3.29 -12.03
N GLY A 44 6.62 2.00 -11.78
CA GLY A 44 7.85 1.24 -11.62
C GLY A 44 7.74 0.18 -10.55
N LYS A 45 8.81 -0.58 -10.39
CA LYS A 45 8.90 -1.71 -9.47
C LYS A 45 10.16 -1.58 -8.63
N GLY A 46 10.03 -1.80 -7.33
CA GLY A 46 11.17 -1.84 -6.40
C GLY A 46 11.18 -3.15 -5.64
N THR A 47 12.34 -3.81 -5.58
CA THR A 47 12.53 -5.05 -4.81
C THR A 47 13.55 -4.82 -3.72
N GLY A 48 13.18 -5.14 -2.49
CA GLY A 48 13.96 -4.83 -1.29
C GLY A 48 13.60 -3.45 -0.74
N ARG A 49 13.78 -3.30 0.58
CA ARG A 49 13.34 -2.07 1.27
C ARG A 49 14.01 -0.81 0.75
N THR A 50 15.30 -0.89 0.41
CA THR A 50 16.02 0.26 -0.13
C THR A 50 15.43 0.73 -1.47
N GLU A 51 15.13 -0.22 -2.37
CA GLU A 51 14.52 0.12 -3.66
C GLU A 51 13.08 0.60 -3.50
N VAL A 52 12.32 0.00 -2.59
CA VAL A 52 10.94 0.43 -2.30
C VAL A 52 10.93 1.89 -1.81
N GLU A 53 11.79 2.22 -0.86
CA GLU A 53 11.91 3.59 -0.37
C GLU A 53 12.35 4.55 -1.47
N ALA A 54 13.35 4.19 -2.25
CA ALA A 54 13.83 5.03 -3.35
C ALA A 54 12.74 5.27 -4.39
N LEU A 55 11.96 4.24 -4.72
CA LEU A 55 10.88 4.35 -5.70
C LEU A 55 9.77 5.28 -5.20
N VAL A 56 9.33 5.14 -3.96
CA VAL A 56 8.27 6.00 -3.43
C VAL A 56 8.72 7.46 -3.34
N ARG A 57 9.97 7.69 -2.96
CA ARG A 57 10.52 9.06 -2.94
C ARG A 57 10.56 9.66 -4.34
N ARG A 58 10.92 8.88 -5.33
CA ARG A 58 10.93 9.33 -6.74
C ARG A 58 9.52 9.64 -7.24
N ILE A 59 8.55 8.79 -6.96
CA ILE A 59 7.15 8.98 -7.37
C ILE A 59 6.58 10.24 -6.72
N ARG A 60 6.82 10.42 -5.43
CA ARG A 60 6.32 11.59 -4.70
C ARG A 60 7.03 12.87 -5.13
N GLY A 61 8.31 12.82 -5.42
CA GLY A 61 9.10 13.99 -5.78
C GLY A 61 9.21 14.98 -4.64
N THR A 62 9.68 16.19 -4.95
CA THR A 62 9.87 17.27 -3.98
C THR A 62 8.96 18.48 -4.26
N ALA A 63 8.25 18.48 -5.39
CA ALA A 63 7.37 19.59 -5.74
C ALA A 63 6.14 19.60 -4.80
N PRO A 64 5.63 20.78 -4.46
CA PRO A 64 4.37 20.87 -3.72
C PRO A 64 3.24 20.15 -4.45
N ARG A 65 2.42 19.44 -3.69
CA ARG A 65 1.25 18.74 -4.22
C ARG A 65 0.10 18.83 -3.21
N PRO A 66 -1.15 18.70 -3.66
CA PRO A 66 -2.27 18.60 -2.73
C PRO A 66 -2.09 17.40 -1.82
N ARG A 67 -2.44 17.54 -0.56
CA ARG A 67 -2.46 16.39 0.35
C ARG A 67 -3.55 15.44 -0.07
N ALA A 68 -3.20 14.17 -0.22
CA ALA A 68 -4.14 13.12 -0.54
C ALA A 68 -4.21 12.11 0.61
N ILE A 69 -5.37 11.49 0.77
CA ILE A 69 -5.59 10.45 1.76
C ILE A 69 -5.97 9.19 1.02
N HIS A 70 -5.28 8.08 1.31
CA HIS A 70 -5.63 6.77 0.79
C HIS A 70 -6.68 6.12 1.68
N HIS A 71 -7.68 5.50 1.04
CA HIS A 71 -8.63 4.62 1.72
C HIS A 71 -8.55 3.25 1.09
N VAL A 72 -8.39 2.21 1.90
CA VAL A 72 -8.43 0.83 1.45
C VAL A 72 -9.76 0.22 1.86
N THR A 73 -10.42 -0.45 0.92
CA THR A 73 -11.75 -1.03 1.13
C THR A 73 -11.86 -2.38 0.45
N ASN A 74 -12.99 -3.07 0.70
CA ASN A 74 -13.28 -4.36 0.06
C ASN A 74 -12.15 -5.37 0.24
N ILE A 75 -11.65 -5.48 1.47
CA ILE A 75 -10.50 -6.31 1.77
C ILE A 75 -10.94 -7.78 1.85
N ALA A 76 -10.42 -8.61 0.95
CA ALA A 76 -10.63 -10.05 0.96
C ALA A 76 -9.31 -10.74 1.26
N ILE A 77 -9.29 -11.62 2.25
CA ILE A 77 -8.08 -12.27 2.73
C ILE A 77 -8.26 -13.78 2.66
N LYS A 78 -7.34 -14.45 1.96
CA LYS A 78 -7.23 -15.91 1.97
C LYS A 78 -6.00 -16.28 2.78
N LEU A 79 -6.25 -16.79 3.97
CA LEU A 79 -5.20 -17.18 4.91
C LEU A 79 -4.78 -18.62 4.62
N ASP A 80 -3.47 -18.87 4.66
CA ASP A 80 -2.89 -20.20 4.54
C ASP A 80 -1.68 -20.29 5.48
N GLY A 81 -1.92 -20.65 6.75
CA GLY A 81 -0.89 -20.69 7.77
C GLY A 81 -0.20 -19.33 7.95
N ALA A 82 1.09 -19.30 7.71
CA ALA A 82 1.90 -18.08 7.83
C ALA A 82 1.96 -17.27 6.52
N THR A 83 1.11 -17.57 5.54
CA THR A 83 1.00 -16.80 4.31
C THR A 83 -0.45 -16.39 4.08
N ALA A 84 -0.65 -15.36 3.27
CA ALA A 84 -1.98 -14.91 2.90
C ALA A 84 -1.95 -14.27 1.51
N LYS A 85 -3.06 -14.44 0.80
CA LYS A 85 -3.32 -13.71 -0.43
C LYS A 85 -4.45 -12.74 -0.17
N CYS A 86 -4.22 -11.47 -0.51
CA CYS A 86 -5.18 -10.42 -0.23
C CYS A 86 -5.54 -9.65 -1.50
N PHE A 87 -6.80 -9.27 -1.57
CA PHE A 87 -7.32 -8.41 -2.64
C PHE A 87 -8.04 -7.26 -1.97
N SER A 88 -7.82 -6.05 -2.46
CA SER A 88 -8.53 -4.89 -1.94
C SER A 88 -8.62 -3.80 -3.00
N ASN A 89 -9.48 -2.83 -2.73
CA ASN A 89 -9.57 -1.62 -3.55
C ASN A 89 -8.99 -0.45 -2.76
N TRP A 90 -8.47 0.52 -3.48
CA TRP A 90 -8.00 1.75 -2.89
C TRP A 90 -8.54 2.95 -3.64
N VAL A 91 -8.70 4.05 -2.94
CA VAL A 91 -9.09 5.33 -3.50
C VAL A 91 -8.33 6.43 -2.78
N THR A 92 -7.93 7.46 -3.50
CA THR A 92 -7.37 8.67 -2.89
C THR A 92 -8.37 9.79 -2.98
N VAL A 93 -8.45 10.58 -1.91
CA VAL A 93 -9.27 11.79 -1.84
C VAL A 93 -8.34 12.94 -1.58
N GLN A 94 -8.52 14.04 -2.30
CA GLN A 94 -7.67 15.22 -2.19
C GLN A 94 -8.46 16.50 -2.42
N ASN A 95 -7.90 17.63 -2.02
CA ASN A 95 -8.47 18.94 -2.35
C ASN A 95 -8.08 19.35 -3.76
N SER A 96 -8.93 20.14 -4.39
CA SER A 96 -8.65 20.82 -5.65
C SER A 96 -9.21 22.22 -5.60
N GLU A 97 -8.96 23.02 -6.63
CA GLU A 97 -9.52 24.37 -6.74
C GLU A 97 -11.06 24.38 -6.75
N GLN A 98 -11.66 23.28 -7.23
CA GLN A 98 -13.10 23.10 -7.26
C GLN A 98 -13.67 22.40 -6.02
N GLY A 99 -12.82 22.17 -5.00
CA GLY A 99 -13.20 21.45 -3.79
C GLY A 99 -12.62 20.04 -3.72
N PRO A 100 -13.10 19.21 -2.78
CA PRO A 100 -12.63 17.84 -2.68
C PRO A 100 -12.93 17.03 -3.95
N LYS A 101 -11.97 16.17 -4.32
CA LYS A 101 -12.16 15.27 -5.46
C LYS A 101 -11.50 13.92 -5.21
N ILE A 102 -11.90 12.92 -5.97
CA ILE A 102 -11.17 11.66 -6.06
C ILE A 102 -9.94 11.91 -6.92
N GLY A 103 -8.77 11.59 -6.39
CA GLY A 103 -7.52 11.73 -7.13
C GLY A 103 -7.28 10.55 -8.07
N SER A 104 -7.32 9.36 -7.51
CA SER A 104 -7.15 8.11 -8.28
C SER A 104 -7.74 6.95 -7.51
N ALA A 105 -7.93 5.81 -8.19
CA ALA A 105 -8.44 4.60 -7.55
C ALA A 105 -7.99 3.37 -8.34
N GLY A 106 -7.95 2.25 -7.66
CA GLY A 106 -7.55 1.00 -8.26
C GLY A 106 -7.66 -0.17 -7.29
N SER A 107 -6.78 -1.14 -7.47
CA SER A 107 -6.76 -2.32 -6.62
C SER A 107 -5.36 -2.65 -6.14
N TYR A 108 -5.30 -3.38 -5.03
CA TYR A 108 -4.09 -4.04 -4.53
C TYR A 108 -4.27 -5.55 -4.67
N THR A 109 -3.22 -6.22 -5.11
CA THR A 109 -3.11 -7.68 -5.07
C THR A 109 -1.86 -8.00 -4.29
N ASP A 110 -2.02 -8.67 -3.14
CA ASP A 110 -0.94 -8.83 -2.18
C ASP A 110 -0.63 -10.30 -1.89
N ASP A 111 0.66 -10.62 -1.84
CA ASP A 111 1.18 -11.81 -1.19
C ASP A 111 1.78 -11.35 0.14
N MET A 112 1.27 -11.90 1.24
CA MET A 112 1.73 -11.57 2.58
C MET A 112 2.31 -12.77 3.28
N VAL A 113 3.23 -12.51 4.19
CA VAL A 113 3.86 -13.55 5.02
C VAL A 113 4.01 -13.04 6.45
N LYS A 114 3.84 -13.96 7.40
CA LYS A 114 4.08 -13.67 8.81
C LYS A 114 5.50 -14.06 9.15
N GLN A 115 6.30 -13.07 9.54
CA GLN A 115 7.70 -13.25 9.96
C GLN A 115 7.89 -12.64 11.35
N ASP A 116 8.46 -13.38 12.25
CA ASP A 116 8.74 -12.92 13.62
C ASP A 116 7.48 -12.33 14.28
N GLY A 117 6.35 -12.98 14.07
CA GLY A 117 5.08 -12.58 14.64
C GLY A 117 4.39 -11.41 13.95
N GLN A 118 4.93 -10.92 12.84
CA GLN A 118 4.39 -9.75 12.14
C GLN A 118 4.04 -10.08 10.69
N TRP A 119 2.87 -9.64 10.25
CA TRP A 119 2.49 -9.74 8.84
C TRP A 119 3.18 -8.64 8.03
N MET A 120 3.74 -9.05 6.87
CA MET A 120 4.51 -8.17 5.99
C MET A 120 4.14 -8.44 4.54
N PHE A 121 4.29 -7.43 3.70
CA PHE A 121 4.13 -7.60 2.25
C PHE A 121 5.37 -8.30 1.68
N ARG A 122 5.15 -9.43 1.03
CA ARG A 122 6.18 -10.06 0.19
C ARG A 122 6.09 -9.49 -1.23
N TYR A 123 4.89 -9.25 -1.71
CA TYR A 123 4.64 -8.65 -3.01
C TYR A 123 3.37 -7.84 -2.93
N ARG A 124 3.43 -6.57 -3.28
CA ARG A 124 2.22 -5.75 -3.41
C ARG A 124 2.16 -5.20 -4.82
N LYS A 125 1.15 -5.63 -5.58
CA LYS A 125 0.86 -5.10 -6.90
C LYS A 125 -0.22 -4.07 -6.82
N ILE A 126 0.02 -2.91 -7.43
CA ILE A 126 -0.93 -1.81 -7.49
C ILE A 126 -1.39 -1.64 -8.93
N ASP A 127 -2.68 -1.82 -9.16
CA ASP A 127 -3.33 -1.45 -10.41
C ASP A 127 -4.06 -0.12 -10.21
N ARG A 128 -4.01 0.73 -11.22
CA ARG A 128 -4.56 2.08 -11.18
C ARG A 128 -5.54 2.23 -12.33
N PHE A 129 -6.83 2.29 -12.03
CA PHE A 129 -7.90 2.28 -13.04
C PHE A 129 -8.53 3.65 -13.25
N VAL A 130 -8.61 4.44 -12.19
CA VAL A 130 -9.24 5.75 -12.18
C VAL A 130 -8.17 6.78 -11.92
N HIS A 131 -7.97 7.70 -12.84
CA HIS A 131 -6.98 8.77 -12.72
C HIS A 131 -7.26 9.85 -13.75
N ASP A 132 -6.71 11.03 -13.51
CA ASP A 132 -6.78 12.11 -14.48
C ASP A 132 -6.08 11.70 -15.79
N LYS A 133 -6.58 12.21 -16.89
CA LYS A 133 -5.88 12.08 -18.18
C LYS A 133 -4.64 12.95 -18.13
N ALA A 134 -3.49 12.32 -18.36
CA ALA A 134 -2.22 13.03 -18.41
C ALA A 134 -1.96 13.54 -19.82
#